data_3f1ae255cc27f7ceb7a43ae5f69691e8
#
_entry.id   3f1ae255cc27f7ceb7a43ae5f69691e8
#
_cell.length_a   1.000
_cell.length_b   1.000
_cell.length_c   1.000
_cell.angle_alpha   90.00
_cell.angle_beta   90.00
_cell.angle_gamma   90.00
#
_symmetry.space_group_name_H-M   'P 1'
#
loop_
_entity.id
_entity.type
_entity.pdbx_description
1 polymer ?
#
loop_
_entity_poly.entity_id
_entity_poly.type
_entity_poly.pdbx_seq_one_letter_code
_entity_poly.pdbx_strand_id
1 'polypeptide(L)'
;MHGGCGAASWFSNSKIMRTQFIFAAFFLVFTASALNAADGNPLRSADDVVATMQQRDAQRRALLDGYRGMRQYILENTRMQKHAKMLVRVQSDVDGTKHFEVVNEDGWKAAHKHVFRKMLDSEAETSHPQLSPKTRMASDNYEFHMVGIEPIGGRSAYAIDITPKRHEERLFQGRIWVDTEDYALVRAEGKPAKTPSFWVRSVHFVHTYQKAGSFWFPVATESVSEVRIFGATKVTINYFDYTPKSQQATERASMQSQPALDK
;
A
#
# COMPACT_ATOMS: atom_id res chain seq x y z
N MET A 1 -27.11 -60.77 -44.02
CA MET A 1 -27.45 -61.67 -42.92
C MET A 1 -28.12 -60.80 -41.89
N HIS A 2 -29.35 -60.82 -41.89
CA HIS A 2 -30.33 -61.33 -40.94
C HIS A 2 -30.36 -60.46 -39.66
N GLY A 3 -31.33 -59.79 -39.31
CA GLY A 3 -32.81 -60.05 -39.24
C GLY A 3 -33.14 -59.47 -37.85
N GLY A 4 -34.12 -58.78 -37.57
CA GLY A 4 -35.51 -58.79 -37.77
C GLY A 4 -36.18 -58.32 -36.48
N CYS A 5 -37.16 -57.47 -36.67
CA CYS A 5 -38.57 -57.63 -36.25
C CYS A 5 -38.84 -57.80 -34.75
N GLY A 6 -39.76 -57.12 -34.16
CA GLY A 6 -41.14 -56.75 -34.39
C GLY A 6 -41.69 -56.19 -33.12
N ALA A 7 -42.47 -55.21 -33.12
CA ALA A 7 -43.90 -55.06 -33.32
C ALA A 7 -44.81 -55.72 -32.25
N ALA A 8 -45.73 -54.89 -31.84
CA ALA A 8 -47.11 -55.11 -31.45
C ALA A 8 -47.43 -54.65 -30.01
N SER A 9 -48.09 -53.50 -29.84
CA SER A 9 -49.53 -53.26 -29.75
C SER A 9 -50.27 -54.22 -28.83
N TRP A 10 -51.04 -53.69 -27.91
CA TRP A 10 -52.45 -54.10 -27.73
C TRP A 10 -53.15 -53.08 -26.80
N PHE A 11 -54.29 -52.70 -27.26
CA PHE A 11 -55.38 -51.94 -26.71
C PHE A 11 -55.95 -52.49 -25.39
N SER A 12 -56.53 -51.65 -24.52
CA SER A 12 -57.97 -51.68 -24.30
C SER A 12 -58.39 -50.87 -23.04
N ASN A 13 -59.13 -49.86 -23.30
CA ASN A 13 -60.47 -49.49 -22.80
C ASN A 13 -60.87 -49.82 -21.32
N SER A 14 -61.25 -48.88 -20.51
CA SER A 14 -62.65 -48.48 -20.33
C SER A 14 -62.91 -47.89 -18.90
N LYS A 15 -63.81 -46.92 -18.94
CA LYS A 15 -64.84 -46.51 -17.99
C LYS A 15 -64.46 -45.40 -16.94
N ILE A 16 -64.81 -44.22 -17.27
CA ILE A 16 -65.87 -43.33 -16.68
C ILE A 16 -66.13 -43.58 -15.18
N MET A 17 -65.71 -42.66 -14.39
CA MET A 17 -66.55 -42.22 -13.24
C MET A 17 -66.34 -40.74 -12.95
N ARG A 18 -67.41 -39.94 -13.11
CA ARG A 18 -67.51 -38.53 -12.74
C ARG A 18 -67.44 -38.43 -11.24
N THR A 19 -66.53 -37.60 -10.73
CA THR A 19 -66.70 -36.99 -9.42
C THR A 19 -66.16 -35.58 -9.50
N GLN A 20 -67.07 -34.63 -9.34
CA GLN A 20 -66.76 -33.21 -9.24
C GLN A 20 -65.98 -32.99 -7.96
N PHE A 21 -64.79 -32.42 -8.09
CA PHE A 21 -64.09 -31.80 -6.98
C PHE A 21 -63.85 -30.33 -7.31
N ILE A 22 -64.34 -29.52 -6.45
CA ILE A 22 -64.29 -28.08 -6.34
C ILE A 22 -62.81 -27.66 -6.36
N PHE A 23 -62.41 -26.89 -7.39
CA PHE A 23 -61.12 -26.18 -7.41
C PHE A 23 -61.22 -24.98 -6.44
N ALA A 24 -60.69 -25.15 -5.23
CA ALA A 24 -60.29 -24.00 -4.41
C ALA A 24 -58.97 -23.46 -4.97
N ALA A 25 -59.04 -22.38 -5.69
CA ALA A 25 -57.87 -21.64 -6.14
C ALA A 25 -57.19 -21.02 -4.93
N PHE A 26 -56.10 -21.66 -4.45
CA PHE A 26 -55.20 -21.07 -3.51
C PHE A 26 -54.31 -20.11 -4.25
N PHE A 27 -54.65 -18.84 -4.23
CA PHE A 27 -53.83 -17.75 -4.71
C PHE A 27 -52.66 -17.58 -3.75
N LEU A 28 -51.52 -18.20 -4.03
CA LEU A 28 -50.28 -18.01 -3.32
C LEU A 28 -49.73 -16.65 -3.75
N VAL A 29 -50.03 -15.61 -2.98
CA VAL A 29 -49.42 -14.28 -3.12
C VAL A 29 -47.97 -14.44 -2.74
N PHE A 30 -47.12 -14.61 -3.73
CA PHE A 30 -45.66 -14.46 -3.59
C PHE A 30 -45.41 -12.98 -3.39
N THR A 31 -45.40 -12.51 -2.15
CA THR A 31 -44.80 -11.23 -1.82
C THR A 31 -43.29 -11.39 -2.06
N ALA A 32 -42.82 -10.93 -3.20
CA ALA A 32 -41.42 -10.67 -3.42
C ALA A 32 -41.00 -9.59 -2.41
N SER A 33 -40.51 -10.02 -1.26
CA SER A 33 -39.73 -9.17 -0.39
C SER A 33 -38.49 -8.80 -1.18
N ALA A 34 -38.52 -7.61 -1.79
CA ALA A 34 -37.32 -6.95 -2.25
C ALA A 34 -36.41 -6.81 -1.03
N LEU A 35 -35.43 -7.70 -0.91
CA LEU A 35 -34.28 -7.45 -0.05
C LEU A 35 -33.59 -6.20 -0.64
N ASN A 36 -33.99 -5.04 -0.14
CA ASN A 36 -33.13 -3.86 -0.18
C ASN A 36 -31.93 -4.14 0.72
N ALA A 37 -30.98 -4.91 0.20
CA ALA A 37 -29.63 -4.94 0.73
C ALA A 37 -28.89 -3.69 0.19
N ALA A 38 -29.32 -2.54 0.65
CA ALA A 38 -28.56 -1.31 0.61
C ALA A 38 -28.29 -0.92 2.07
N ASP A 39 -27.59 -1.79 2.81
CA ASP A 39 -26.75 -1.34 3.91
C ASP A 39 -25.54 -0.62 3.32
N GLY A 40 -25.82 0.43 2.60
CA GLY A 40 -24.87 1.46 2.24
C GLY A 40 -24.55 2.27 3.48
N ASN A 41 -23.73 1.71 4.37
CA ASN A 41 -22.98 2.57 5.27
C ASN A 41 -22.24 3.56 4.37
N PRO A 42 -22.58 4.87 4.38
CA PRO A 42 -21.98 5.82 3.45
C PRO A 42 -20.47 5.73 3.62
N LEU A 43 -19.74 5.47 2.52
CA LEU A 43 -18.28 5.49 2.54
C LEU A 43 -17.86 6.76 3.28
N ARG A 44 -16.99 6.61 4.27
CA ARG A 44 -16.43 7.77 4.98
C ARG A 44 -15.86 8.74 3.95
N SER A 45 -15.92 10.02 4.22
CA SER A 45 -15.30 10.99 3.34
C SER A 45 -13.80 10.73 3.24
N ALA A 46 -13.19 11.05 2.10
CA ALA A 46 -11.74 10.88 1.93
C ALA A 46 -10.95 11.69 2.96
N ASP A 47 -11.42 12.90 3.28
CA ASP A 47 -10.82 13.75 4.31
C ASP A 47 -10.87 13.11 5.70
N ASP A 48 -11.99 12.49 6.09
CA ASP A 48 -12.11 11.79 7.38
C ASP A 48 -11.18 10.58 7.47
N VAL A 49 -11.06 9.81 6.39
CA VAL A 49 -10.14 8.67 6.34
C VAL A 49 -8.70 9.14 6.48
N VAL A 50 -8.30 10.19 5.77
CA VAL A 50 -6.94 10.74 5.83
C VAL A 50 -6.67 11.38 7.19
N ALA A 51 -7.61 12.11 7.78
CA ALA A 51 -7.46 12.66 9.12
C ALA A 51 -7.29 11.56 10.17
N THR A 52 -8.10 10.48 10.09
CA THR A 52 -7.97 9.31 10.96
C THR A 52 -6.63 8.61 10.77
N MET A 53 -6.18 8.44 9.52
CA MET A 53 -4.86 7.89 9.19
C MET A 53 -3.76 8.67 9.88
N GLN A 54 -3.76 9.99 9.78
CA GLN A 54 -2.75 10.84 10.41
C GLN A 54 -2.78 10.76 11.95
N GLN A 55 -3.97 10.76 12.53
CA GLN A 55 -4.13 10.61 13.98
C GLN A 55 -3.56 9.26 14.46
N ARG A 56 -3.92 8.16 13.78
CA ARG A 56 -3.41 6.82 14.11
C ARG A 56 -1.90 6.70 13.90
N ASP A 57 -1.38 7.32 12.84
CA ASP A 57 0.05 7.33 12.57
C ASP A 57 0.83 8.13 13.64
N ALA A 58 0.31 9.26 14.10
CA ALA A 58 0.87 10.00 15.22
C ALA A 58 0.86 9.19 16.52
N GLN A 59 -0.24 8.48 16.81
CA GLN A 59 -0.32 7.59 17.96
C GLN A 59 0.71 6.46 17.90
N ARG A 60 0.85 5.80 16.73
CA ARG A 60 1.87 4.75 16.53
C ARG A 60 3.28 5.29 16.70
N ARG A 61 3.58 6.46 16.12
CA ARG A 61 4.89 7.11 16.26
C ARG A 61 5.22 7.46 17.70
N ALA A 62 4.25 7.90 18.48
CA ALA A 62 4.44 8.21 19.91
C ALA A 62 4.84 6.98 20.75
N LEU A 63 4.58 5.75 20.26
CA LEU A 63 5.00 4.50 20.90
C LEU A 63 6.41 4.04 20.47
N LEU A 64 7.03 4.75 19.52
CA LEU A 64 8.37 4.45 19.02
C LEU A 64 9.39 5.45 19.57
N ASP A 65 10.35 4.98 20.35
CA ASP A 65 11.53 5.76 20.73
C ASP A 65 12.56 5.91 19.60
N GLY A 66 12.06 5.79 18.37
CA GLY A 66 12.84 5.69 17.15
C GLY A 66 13.04 4.24 16.71
N TYR A 67 13.77 4.06 15.61
CA TYR A 67 14.08 2.74 15.07
C TYR A 67 15.42 2.74 14.35
N ARG A 68 15.94 1.54 14.09
CA ARG A 68 17.03 1.27 13.13
C ARG A 68 16.51 0.38 12.02
N GLY A 69 17.13 0.47 10.85
CA GLY A 69 16.81 -0.40 9.73
C GLY A 69 17.90 -0.35 8.66
N MET A 70 17.75 -1.20 7.67
CA MET A 70 18.62 -1.26 6.50
C MET A 70 17.85 -0.94 5.24
N ARG A 71 18.53 -0.36 4.27
CA ARG A 71 17.99 -0.07 2.94
C ARG A 71 18.98 -0.44 1.87
N GLN A 72 18.49 -1.10 0.83
CA GLN A 72 19.27 -1.35 -0.37
C GLN A 72 18.69 -0.51 -1.51
N TYR A 73 19.49 0.40 -2.02
CA TYR A 73 19.22 1.18 -3.23
C TYR A 73 19.80 0.45 -4.43
N ILE A 74 19.00 0.29 -5.48
CA ILE A 74 19.39 -0.32 -6.75
C ILE A 74 18.97 0.64 -7.86
N LEU A 75 19.90 0.99 -8.74
CA LEU A 75 19.63 1.77 -9.94
C LEU A 75 19.99 0.95 -11.16
N GLU A 76 19.10 0.94 -12.14
CA GLU A 76 19.26 0.31 -13.42
C GLU A 76 18.95 1.31 -14.54
N ASN A 77 19.90 1.49 -15.46
CA ASN A 77 19.69 2.28 -16.66
C ASN A 77 19.95 1.41 -17.88
N THR A 78 18.88 1.04 -18.57
CA THR A 78 18.94 0.09 -19.68
C THR A 78 19.69 0.67 -20.88
N ARG A 79 19.47 1.96 -21.22
CA ARG A 79 20.10 2.60 -22.36
C ARG A 79 21.61 2.69 -22.23
N MET A 80 22.09 3.02 -21.04
CA MET A 80 23.52 3.15 -20.74
C MET A 80 24.17 1.82 -20.32
N GLN A 81 23.37 0.77 -20.12
CA GLN A 81 23.81 -0.51 -19.55
C GLN A 81 24.58 -0.30 -18.23
N LYS A 82 24.10 0.63 -17.40
CA LYS A 82 24.70 0.97 -16.11
C LYS A 82 23.81 0.52 -14.96
N HIS A 83 24.46 0.03 -13.91
CA HIS A 83 23.82 -0.31 -12.64
C HIS A 83 24.61 0.29 -11.48
N ALA A 84 23.95 0.49 -10.38
CA ALA A 84 24.54 0.87 -9.11
C ALA A 84 23.75 0.24 -7.95
N LYS A 85 24.43 -0.11 -6.89
CA LYS A 85 23.85 -0.58 -5.64
C LYS A 85 24.48 0.17 -4.47
N MET A 86 23.65 0.53 -3.48
CA MET A 86 24.12 1.16 -2.26
C MET A 86 23.37 0.55 -1.07
N LEU A 87 24.11 0.12 -0.05
CA LEU A 87 23.56 -0.35 1.21
C LEU A 87 23.69 0.75 2.25
N VAL A 88 22.59 1.06 2.92
CA VAL A 88 22.50 2.17 3.86
C VAL A 88 21.88 1.70 5.16
N ARG A 89 22.50 2.05 6.28
CA ARG A 89 21.88 1.96 7.59
C ARG A 89 21.10 3.25 7.85
N VAL A 90 19.87 3.12 8.31
CA VAL A 90 19.03 4.23 8.73
C VAL A 90 18.80 4.17 10.24
N GLN A 91 18.87 5.31 10.88
CA GLN A 91 18.44 5.52 12.25
C GLN A 91 17.42 6.65 12.27
N SER A 92 16.25 6.41 12.86
CA SER A 92 15.26 7.44 13.14
C SER A 92 15.26 7.74 14.62
N ASP A 93 15.24 9.00 14.96
CA ASP A 93 15.10 9.49 16.34
C ASP A 93 13.64 9.63 16.74
N VAL A 94 13.38 9.92 18.01
CA VAL A 94 12.02 10.07 18.59
C VAL A 94 11.23 11.16 17.88
N ASP A 95 11.88 12.26 17.48
CA ASP A 95 11.25 13.37 16.76
C ASP A 95 10.99 13.09 15.27
N GLY A 96 11.40 11.90 14.78
CA GLY A 96 11.26 11.48 13.39
C GLY A 96 12.44 11.85 12.50
N THR A 97 13.43 12.59 13.01
CA THR A 97 14.67 12.91 12.28
C THR A 97 15.40 11.66 11.88
N LYS A 98 15.86 11.60 10.64
CA LYS A 98 16.55 10.42 10.08
C LYS A 98 18.02 10.73 9.80
N HIS A 99 18.84 9.78 10.20
CA HIS A 99 20.28 9.75 9.94
C HIS A 99 20.62 8.55 9.06
N PHE A 100 21.52 8.78 8.11
CA PHE A 100 21.90 7.76 7.13
C PHE A 100 23.41 7.53 7.18
N GLU A 101 23.80 6.26 7.21
CA GLU A 101 25.18 5.81 7.11
C GLU A 101 25.31 4.88 5.89
N VAL A 102 26.15 5.24 4.93
CA VAL A 102 26.43 4.40 3.78
C VAL A 102 27.37 3.29 4.20
N VAL A 103 26.89 2.05 4.11
CA VAL A 103 27.63 0.85 4.51
C VAL A 103 28.45 0.29 3.35
N ASN A 104 27.88 0.31 2.14
CA ASN A 104 28.56 -0.19 0.94
C ASN A 104 28.03 0.51 -0.33
N GLU A 105 28.91 0.70 -1.31
CA GLU A 105 28.59 1.23 -2.64
C GLU A 105 29.25 0.35 -3.69
N ASP A 106 28.48 -0.01 -4.74
CA ASP A 106 28.95 -0.78 -5.88
C ASP A 106 28.39 -0.25 -7.20
N GLY A 107 29.17 -0.32 -8.28
CA GLY A 107 28.76 0.02 -9.63
C GLY A 107 28.94 1.50 -10.00
N TRP A 108 27.96 2.11 -10.65
CA TRP A 108 28.10 3.41 -11.32
C TRP A 108 28.25 4.58 -10.35
N LYS A 109 29.47 5.11 -10.22
CA LYS A 109 29.81 6.19 -9.27
C LYS A 109 28.97 7.46 -9.44
N ALA A 110 28.58 7.82 -10.68
CA ALA A 110 27.72 8.98 -10.89
C ALA A 110 26.32 8.80 -10.31
N ALA A 111 25.77 7.57 -10.30
CA ALA A 111 24.50 7.27 -9.66
C ALA A 111 24.58 7.46 -8.14
N HIS A 112 25.66 7.03 -7.51
CA HIS A 112 25.88 7.26 -6.07
C HIS A 112 25.89 8.76 -5.76
N LYS A 113 26.69 9.53 -6.50
CA LYS A 113 26.86 10.98 -6.23
C LYS A 113 25.62 11.81 -6.56
N HIS A 114 24.96 11.54 -7.69
CA HIS A 114 23.93 12.42 -8.23
C HIS A 114 22.49 11.94 -8.06
N VAL A 115 22.30 10.66 -7.68
CA VAL A 115 20.96 10.10 -7.43
C VAL A 115 20.83 9.69 -5.98
N PHE A 116 21.54 8.67 -5.52
CA PHE A 116 21.32 8.10 -4.20
C PHE A 116 21.60 9.08 -3.06
N ARG A 117 22.75 9.78 -3.09
CA ARG A 117 23.07 10.78 -2.03
C ARG A 117 22.04 11.90 -1.99
N LYS A 118 21.59 12.40 -3.15
CA LYS A 118 20.54 13.42 -3.19
C LYS A 118 19.20 12.92 -2.63
N MET A 119 18.87 11.64 -2.83
CA MET A 119 17.67 11.05 -2.22
C MET A 119 17.81 10.99 -0.70
N LEU A 120 18.98 10.57 -0.19
CA LEU A 120 19.25 10.55 1.25
C LEU A 120 19.20 11.96 1.86
N ASP A 121 19.86 12.93 1.24
CA ASP A 121 19.90 14.33 1.71
C ASP A 121 18.49 14.93 1.74
N SER A 122 17.69 14.71 0.69
CA SER A 122 16.31 15.19 0.62
C SER A 122 15.42 14.54 1.69
N GLU A 123 15.59 13.25 1.95
CA GLU A 123 14.82 12.57 3.00
C GLU A 123 15.26 13.00 4.40
N ALA A 124 16.56 13.15 4.63
CA ALA A 124 17.09 13.68 5.89
C ALA A 124 16.48 15.07 6.18
N GLU A 125 16.53 15.97 5.20
CA GLU A 125 15.97 17.32 5.32
C GLU A 125 14.46 17.31 5.59
N THR A 126 13.67 16.51 4.84
CA THR A 126 12.21 16.46 5.00
C THR A 126 11.75 15.72 6.25
N SER A 127 12.62 14.91 6.86
CA SER A 127 12.32 14.22 8.11
C SER A 127 12.34 15.14 9.33
N HIS A 128 12.96 16.33 9.22
CA HIS A 128 12.97 17.30 10.30
C HIS A 128 11.56 17.80 10.64
N PRO A 129 11.22 17.93 11.94
CA PRO A 129 9.89 18.34 12.39
C PRO A 129 9.42 19.68 11.81
N GLN A 130 10.33 20.60 11.50
CA GLN A 130 10.01 21.90 10.94
C GLN A 130 9.52 21.87 9.49
N LEU A 131 9.93 20.87 8.70
CA LEU A 131 9.55 20.72 7.29
C LEU A 131 8.42 19.73 7.08
N SER A 132 8.25 18.77 8.00
CA SER A 132 7.21 17.75 7.94
C SER A 132 5.78 18.30 7.71
N PRO A 133 5.34 19.42 8.34
CA PRO A 133 4.01 19.96 8.11
C PRO A 133 3.73 20.37 6.66
N LYS A 134 4.77 20.82 5.93
CA LYS A 134 4.64 21.29 4.54
C LYS A 134 4.50 20.16 3.51
N THR A 135 4.85 18.93 3.89
CA THR A 135 4.90 17.77 2.98
C THR A 135 3.95 16.65 3.36
N ARG A 136 3.36 16.67 4.58
CA ARG A 136 2.45 15.62 5.04
C ARG A 136 1.19 15.55 4.17
N MET A 137 0.62 14.35 4.06
CA MET A 137 -0.66 14.11 3.38
C MET A 137 -1.82 14.61 4.26
N ALA A 138 -2.10 15.91 4.19
CA ALA A 138 -3.16 16.58 4.94
C ALA A 138 -3.93 17.53 4.03
N SER A 139 -5.14 17.91 4.44
CA SER A 139 -6.01 18.84 3.71
C SER A 139 -5.36 20.22 3.47
N ASP A 140 -4.37 20.62 4.26
CA ASP A 140 -3.58 21.83 4.03
C ASP A 140 -2.76 21.74 2.72
N ASN A 141 -2.31 20.54 2.37
CA ASN A 141 -1.41 20.30 1.24
C ASN A 141 -2.10 19.65 0.03
N TYR A 142 -3.22 18.93 0.24
CA TYR A 142 -3.87 18.11 -0.77
C TYR A 142 -5.38 18.25 -0.77
N GLU A 143 -5.96 17.96 -1.93
CA GLU A 143 -7.36 17.61 -2.11
C GLU A 143 -7.48 16.09 -2.21
N PHE A 144 -8.51 15.52 -1.60
CA PHE A 144 -8.74 14.08 -1.53
C PHE A 144 -10.06 13.71 -2.21
N HIS A 145 -10.03 12.65 -3.01
CA HIS A 145 -11.22 12.10 -3.66
C HIS A 145 -11.31 10.60 -3.38
N MET A 146 -12.41 10.16 -2.73
CA MET A 146 -12.66 8.75 -2.48
C MET A 146 -13.01 8.03 -3.79
N VAL A 147 -12.25 7.00 -4.12
CA VAL A 147 -12.50 6.14 -5.27
C VAL A 147 -13.34 4.93 -4.87
N GLY A 148 -13.02 4.32 -3.73
CA GLY A 148 -13.73 3.14 -3.24
C GLY A 148 -12.91 2.35 -2.22
N ILE A 149 -13.25 1.07 -2.07
CA ILE A 149 -12.49 0.11 -1.28
C ILE A 149 -11.93 -0.94 -2.22
N GLU A 150 -10.63 -1.19 -2.16
CA GLU A 150 -9.90 -2.14 -3.00
C GLU A 150 -9.12 -3.14 -2.14
N PRO A 151 -8.99 -4.40 -2.57
CA PRO A 151 -8.14 -5.38 -1.89
C PRO A 151 -6.66 -5.13 -2.22
N ILE A 152 -5.81 -5.03 -1.20
CA ILE A 152 -4.35 -4.93 -1.33
C ILE A 152 -3.68 -5.81 -0.30
N GLY A 153 -2.80 -6.73 -0.76
CA GLY A 153 -2.02 -7.59 0.11
C GLY A 153 -2.86 -8.47 1.05
N GLY A 154 -4.07 -8.87 0.60
CA GLY A 154 -5.01 -9.67 1.40
C GLY A 154 -5.81 -8.87 2.43
N ARG A 155 -5.72 -7.54 2.43
CA ARG A 155 -6.48 -6.63 3.30
C ARG A 155 -7.34 -5.67 2.46
N SER A 156 -8.39 -5.13 3.03
CA SER A 156 -9.20 -4.08 2.39
C SER A 156 -8.60 -2.70 2.66
N ALA A 157 -8.56 -1.85 1.65
CA ALA A 157 -8.03 -0.50 1.76
C ALA A 157 -8.92 0.52 1.05
N TYR A 158 -9.09 1.69 1.65
CA TYR A 158 -9.67 2.85 0.99
C TYR A 158 -8.73 3.34 -0.10
N ALA A 159 -9.18 3.35 -1.34
CA ALA A 159 -8.48 3.94 -2.48
C ALA A 159 -8.87 5.41 -2.59
N ILE A 160 -7.89 6.30 -2.49
CA ILE A 160 -8.11 7.75 -2.45
C ILE A 160 -7.16 8.41 -3.45
N ASP A 161 -7.73 9.11 -4.42
CA ASP A 161 -6.95 9.97 -5.32
C ASP A 161 -6.57 11.25 -4.59
N ILE A 162 -5.30 11.66 -4.75
CA ILE A 162 -4.78 12.87 -4.12
C ILE A 162 -4.23 13.83 -5.15
N THR A 163 -4.57 15.10 -4.98
CA THR A 163 -4.11 16.20 -5.83
C THR A 163 -3.45 17.27 -4.94
N PRO A 164 -2.19 17.60 -5.20
CA PRO A 164 -1.50 18.62 -4.39
C PRO A 164 -2.04 20.01 -4.69
N LYS A 165 -2.24 20.83 -3.62
CA LYS A 165 -2.68 22.22 -3.73
C LYS A 165 -1.59 23.17 -4.22
N ARG A 166 -0.33 22.71 -4.21
CA ARG A 166 0.83 23.50 -4.65
C ARG A 166 1.69 22.69 -5.60
N HIS A 167 2.32 23.37 -6.55
CA HIS A 167 3.20 22.77 -7.54
C HIS A 167 4.64 22.73 -7.02
N GLU A 168 4.92 21.80 -6.11
CA GLU A 168 6.22 21.63 -5.41
C GLU A 168 6.78 20.21 -5.63
N GLU A 169 8.11 20.07 -5.67
CA GLU A 169 8.80 18.79 -5.91
C GLU A 169 8.54 17.73 -4.83
N ARG A 170 8.27 18.19 -3.59
CA ARG A 170 8.07 17.32 -2.42
C ARG A 170 6.61 16.88 -2.24
N LEU A 171 5.70 17.40 -3.05
CA LEU A 171 4.32 16.97 -3.13
C LEU A 171 4.15 16.04 -4.35
N PHE A 172 3.12 15.21 -4.34
CA PHE A 172 2.85 14.31 -5.46
C PHE A 172 1.37 14.25 -5.80
N GLN A 173 1.08 13.92 -7.05
CA GLN A 173 -0.25 13.61 -7.54
C GLN A 173 -0.35 12.12 -7.82
N GLY A 174 -1.42 11.48 -7.36
CA GLY A 174 -1.61 10.05 -7.59
C GLY A 174 -2.68 9.46 -6.70
N ARG A 175 -2.46 8.24 -6.23
CA ARG A 175 -3.38 7.50 -5.38
C ARG A 175 -2.69 6.96 -4.14
N ILE A 176 -3.41 6.96 -3.05
CA ILE A 176 -3.02 6.29 -1.81
C ILE A 176 -4.05 5.22 -1.47
N TRP A 177 -3.59 4.18 -0.77
CA TRP A 177 -4.42 3.13 -0.22
C TRP A 177 -4.22 3.10 1.29
N VAL A 178 -5.31 3.27 2.01
CA VAL A 178 -5.34 3.33 3.48
C VAL A 178 -6.10 2.12 4.00
N ASP A 179 -5.46 1.30 4.82
CA ASP A 179 -6.06 0.12 5.44
C ASP A 179 -7.35 0.46 6.18
N THR A 180 -8.41 -0.31 5.96
CA THR A 180 -9.75 -0.01 6.53
C THR A 180 -9.84 -0.26 8.03
N GLU A 181 -8.98 -1.10 8.61
CA GLU A 181 -8.98 -1.46 10.03
C GLU A 181 -7.99 -0.60 10.83
N ASP A 182 -6.74 -0.57 10.36
CA ASP A 182 -5.64 0.11 11.06
C ASP A 182 -5.54 1.60 10.72
N TYR A 183 -6.19 2.06 9.66
CA TYR A 183 -6.00 3.41 9.09
C TYR A 183 -4.50 3.70 8.90
N ALA A 184 -3.80 2.79 8.26
CA ALA A 184 -2.40 2.92 7.94
C ALA A 184 -2.21 3.00 6.43
N LEU A 185 -1.20 3.74 5.99
CA LEU A 185 -0.83 3.77 4.58
C LEU A 185 -0.27 2.40 4.19
N VAL A 186 -0.90 1.76 3.18
CA VAL A 186 -0.48 0.46 2.62
C VAL A 186 0.32 0.66 1.34
N ARG A 187 -0.10 1.61 0.52
CA ARG A 187 0.52 1.93 -0.77
C ARG A 187 0.33 3.40 -1.11
N ALA A 188 1.30 3.98 -1.75
CA ALA A 188 1.19 5.27 -2.43
C ALA A 188 1.81 5.16 -3.81
N GLU A 189 1.14 5.72 -4.81
CA GLU A 189 1.54 5.63 -6.21
C GLU A 189 1.27 6.95 -6.91
N GLY A 190 2.19 7.41 -7.76
CA GLY A 190 1.99 8.64 -8.47
C GLY A 190 3.23 9.23 -9.09
N LYS A 191 3.18 10.54 -9.26
CA LYS A 191 4.25 11.36 -9.83
C LYS A 191 4.45 12.61 -8.96
N PRO A 192 5.67 13.17 -8.88
CA PRO A 192 5.88 14.44 -8.23
C PRO A 192 5.00 15.54 -8.83
N ALA A 193 4.49 16.45 -8.00
CA ALA A 193 3.71 17.61 -8.47
C ALA A 193 4.53 18.52 -9.39
N LYS A 194 5.83 18.56 -9.17
CA LYS A 194 6.80 19.24 -10.03
C LYS A 194 7.97 18.31 -10.31
N THR A 195 8.41 18.24 -11.56
CA THR A 195 9.56 17.41 -11.94
C THR A 195 10.84 17.92 -11.26
N PRO A 196 11.71 17.02 -10.75
CA PRO A 196 12.87 17.39 -9.95
C PRO A 196 13.93 18.21 -10.72
N SER A 197 13.96 18.12 -12.04
CA SER A 197 14.88 18.89 -12.87
C SER A 197 14.44 18.96 -14.33
N PHE A 198 14.99 19.92 -15.09
CA PHE A 198 14.77 20.04 -16.54
C PHE A 198 15.17 18.76 -17.31
N TRP A 199 16.13 18.00 -16.81
CA TRP A 199 16.59 16.77 -17.46
C TRP A 199 15.65 15.58 -17.27
N VAL A 200 14.75 15.61 -16.27
CA VAL A 200 13.78 14.57 -16.00
C VAL A 200 12.46 14.94 -16.67
N ARG A 201 12.01 14.09 -17.61
CA ARG A 201 10.72 14.30 -18.32
C ARG A 201 9.55 13.86 -17.50
N SER A 202 9.68 12.71 -16.86
CA SER A 202 8.64 12.12 -16.01
C SER A 202 9.27 11.26 -14.93
N VAL A 203 8.56 11.15 -13.83
CA VAL A 203 8.84 10.20 -12.75
C VAL A 203 7.52 9.55 -12.38
N HIS A 204 7.50 8.25 -12.29
CA HIS A 204 6.41 7.49 -11.66
C HIS A 204 6.99 6.68 -10.52
N PHE A 205 6.32 6.64 -9.38
CA PHE A 205 6.79 5.88 -8.24
C PHE A 205 5.66 5.10 -7.57
N VAL A 206 6.07 4.04 -6.89
CA VAL A 206 5.22 3.21 -6.04
C VAL A 206 5.93 2.99 -4.71
N HIS A 207 5.28 3.34 -3.60
CA HIS A 207 5.71 3.01 -2.24
C HIS A 207 4.78 1.94 -1.68
N THR A 208 5.34 0.91 -1.08
CA THR A 208 4.60 -0.18 -0.44
C THR A 208 4.99 -0.28 1.03
N TYR A 209 3.98 -0.47 1.88
CA TYR A 209 4.14 -0.60 3.32
C TYR A 209 3.58 -1.93 3.79
N GLN A 210 4.13 -2.46 4.87
CA GLN A 210 3.65 -3.67 5.53
C GLN A 210 3.58 -3.50 7.04
N LYS A 211 2.66 -4.25 7.63
CA LYS A 211 2.49 -4.31 9.08
C LYS A 211 3.55 -5.22 9.69
N ALA A 212 4.24 -4.72 10.71
CA ALA A 212 5.18 -5.46 11.53
C ALA A 212 4.84 -5.21 13.01
N GLY A 213 4.21 -6.19 13.66
CA GLY A 213 3.64 -6.02 14.99
C GLY A 213 2.52 -4.95 14.98
N SER A 214 2.68 -3.92 15.81
CA SER A 214 1.75 -2.78 15.88
C SER A 214 2.09 -1.63 14.92
N PHE A 215 3.18 -1.75 14.16
CA PHE A 215 3.72 -0.67 13.32
C PHE A 215 3.58 -0.99 11.84
N TRP A 216 3.60 0.05 11.03
CA TRP A 216 3.62 -0.03 9.57
C TRP A 216 4.90 0.60 9.06
N PHE A 217 5.69 -0.18 8.33
CA PHE A 217 6.96 0.27 7.77
C PHE A 217 6.96 0.17 6.25
N PRO A 218 7.66 1.07 5.53
CA PRO A 218 7.92 0.86 4.12
C PRO A 218 8.73 -0.42 3.92
N VAL A 219 8.40 -1.18 2.87
CA VAL A 219 9.13 -2.40 2.49
C VAL A 219 9.76 -2.28 1.11
N ALA A 220 9.14 -1.51 0.23
CA ALA A 220 9.66 -1.27 -1.12
C ALA A 220 9.28 0.11 -1.64
N THR A 221 10.18 0.69 -2.39
CA THR A 221 9.92 1.84 -3.27
C THR A 221 10.45 1.50 -4.65
N GLU A 222 9.61 1.64 -5.65
CA GLU A 222 10.02 1.55 -7.05
C GLU A 222 9.76 2.89 -7.72
N SER A 223 10.70 3.38 -8.51
CA SER A 223 10.46 4.53 -9.38
C SER A 223 11.07 4.34 -10.75
N VAL A 224 10.34 4.80 -11.76
CA VAL A 224 10.81 4.85 -13.15
C VAL A 224 10.82 6.30 -13.57
N SER A 225 11.97 6.75 -14.08
CA SER A 225 12.18 8.11 -14.56
C SER A 225 12.60 8.10 -16.02
N GLU A 226 12.01 8.98 -16.83
CA GLU A 226 12.50 9.27 -18.18
C GLU A 226 13.45 10.47 -18.13
N VAL A 227 14.72 10.22 -18.38
CA VAL A 227 15.77 11.24 -18.37
C VAL A 227 16.18 11.56 -19.80
N ARG A 228 16.19 12.85 -20.18
CA ARG A 228 16.36 13.32 -21.59
C ARG A 228 17.58 12.72 -22.31
N ILE A 229 18.71 12.59 -21.63
CA ILE A 229 19.95 12.07 -22.21
C ILE A 229 20.10 10.57 -21.94
N PHE A 230 19.72 10.12 -20.75
CA PHE A 230 19.99 8.77 -20.27
C PHE A 230 18.85 7.77 -20.54
N GLY A 231 17.66 8.23 -20.98
CA GLY A 231 16.50 7.37 -21.19
C GLY A 231 15.90 6.87 -19.88
N ALA A 232 15.22 5.72 -19.95
CA ALA A 232 14.57 5.12 -18.79
C ALA A 232 15.58 4.69 -17.73
N THR A 233 15.34 5.12 -16.51
CA THR A 233 16.12 4.77 -15.32
C THR A 233 15.17 4.27 -14.24
N LYS A 234 15.37 3.03 -13.79
CA LYS A 234 14.63 2.43 -12.68
C LYS A 234 15.46 2.56 -11.41
N VAL A 235 14.82 3.01 -10.32
CA VAL A 235 15.37 2.98 -8.96
C VAL A 235 14.46 2.13 -8.10
N THR A 236 15.05 1.15 -7.41
CA THR A 236 14.36 0.31 -6.42
C THR A 236 15.03 0.52 -5.08
N ILE A 237 14.24 0.68 -4.02
CA ILE A 237 14.70 0.73 -2.64
C ILE A 237 13.99 -0.39 -1.89
N ASN A 238 14.74 -1.34 -1.37
CA ASN A 238 14.24 -2.36 -0.47
C ASN A 238 14.55 -1.96 0.97
N TYR A 239 13.59 -2.10 1.86
CA TYR A 239 13.69 -1.74 3.27
C TYR A 239 13.55 -2.99 4.12
N PHE A 240 14.46 -3.21 5.07
CA PHE A 240 14.50 -4.44 5.86
C PHE A 240 15.20 -4.22 7.21
N ASP A 241 15.19 -5.25 8.06
CA ASP A 241 15.84 -5.27 9.38
C ASP A 241 15.41 -4.13 10.32
N TYR A 242 14.11 -3.85 10.33
CA TYR A 242 13.56 -2.84 11.24
C TYR A 242 13.62 -3.33 12.69
N THR A 243 14.28 -2.55 13.55
CA THR A 243 14.37 -2.79 14.98
C THR A 243 13.95 -1.53 15.73
N PRO A 244 12.78 -1.52 16.41
CA PRO A 244 12.37 -0.42 17.28
C PRO A 244 13.36 -0.23 18.44
N LYS A 245 13.68 1.00 18.83
CA LYS A 245 14.61 1.28 19.94
C LYS A 245 14.09 0.78 21.30
N SER A 246 12.78 0.76 21.52
CA SER A 246 12.14 0.22 22.72
C SER A 246 12.44 -1.27 22.95
N GLN A 247 12.47 -2.08 21.88
CA GLN A 247 12.85 -3.48 21.95
C GLN A 247 14.33 -3.67 22.31
N GLN A 248 15.22 -2.81 21.81
CA GLN A 248 16.65 -2.84 22.14
C GLN A 248 16.92 -2.55 23.61
N ALA A 249 16.15 -1.67 24.24
CA ALA A 249 16.26 -1.39 25.66
C ALA A 249 15.87 -2.63 26.50
N THR A 250 14.81 -3.33 26.10
CA THR A 250 14.35 -4.54 26.78
C THR A 250 15.34 -5.70 26.63
N GLU A 251 15.91 -5.90 25.42
CA GLU A 251 16.94 -6.92 25.19
C GLU A 251 18.23 -6.65 25.98
N ARG A 252 18.69 -5.39 26.05
CA ARG A 252 19.85 -5.00 26.85
C ARG A 252 19.61 -5.19 28.34
N ALA A 253 18.43 -4.83 28.83
CA ALA A 253 18.05 -5.04 30.23
C ALA A 253 18.01 -6.54 30.59
N SER A 254 17.50 -7.39 29.70
CA SER A 254 17.47 -8.85 29.88
C SER A 254 18.86 -9.47 29.83
N MET A 255 19.77 -8.99 28.99
CA MET A 255 21.17 -9.43 28.95
C MET A 255 21.97 -9.02 30.21
N GLN A 256 21.69 -7.84 30.75
CA GLN A 256 22.35 -7.35 31.98
C GLN A 256 21.81 -8.00 33.26
N SER A 257 20.59 -8.54 33.19
CA SER A 257 19.95 -9.23 34.32
C SER A 257 20.26 -10.74 34.41
N GLN A 258 21.02 -11.34 33.49
CA GLN A 258 21.50 -12.69 33.62
C GLN A 258 22.62 -12.70 34.64
N PRO A 259 22.46 -13.43 35.80
CA PRO A 259 23.54 -13.56 36.76
C PRO A 259 24.71 -14.30 36.11
N ALA A 260 25.90 -13.78 36.32
CA ALA A 260 27.12 -14.47 35.93
C ALA A 260 27.07 -15.89 36.49
N LEU A 261 27.03 -16.89 35.61
CA LEU A 261 27.18 -18.27 35.98
C LEU A 261 28.63 -18.39 36.50
N ASP A 262 28.76 -18.36 37.82
CA ASP A 262 30.03 -18.67 38.52
C ASP A 262 30.52 -20.04 38.05
N LYS A 263 31.78 -20.03 37.59
CA LYS A 263 32.55 -21.24 37.30
C LYS A 263 33.15 -21.79 38.55
#